data_b01b32225b589dc9c26fec733d65a8a4
#
_entry.id   b01b32225b589dc9c26fec733d65a8a4
#
_cell.length_a   1.000
_cell.length_b   1.000
_cell.length_c   1.000
_cell.angle_alpha   90.00
_cell.angle_beta   90.00
_cell.angle_gamma   90.00
#
_symmetry.space_group_name_H-M   'P 1'
#
loop_
_entity.id
_entity.type
_entity.pdbx_description
1 polymer ?
#
loop_
_entity_poly.entity_id
_entity_poly.type
_entity_poly.pdbx_seq_one_letter_code
_entity_poly.pdbx_strand_id
1 'polypeptide(L)'
;MSKRSILALMLAILLPLTGYLLVKFYSKEAIQMPRRYFEPDSVIVTEKNGKTTTDTVWHKVRNIHFINQMGRPVSLYDLKGKVVVIDFFFSRCPSICPRLAQSMKRLQDSFVKNDSIVQFISISIDPEHDSVPQLRKFADRFNVNHDTWWFVTGDKKDIYDFALHELKASVADSDIDTAFIHTENFFLLDSSRIVRGWYNGFDTARQEKLVRDIPLLMLERDKKAPSVFRDFIPILPLIFVAIGIIFIAVIYFGRQKNKQEKNIQEQK
;
A
#
# COMPACT_ATOMS: atom_id res chain seq x y z
N MET A 1 45.55 15.96 -22.58
CA MET A 1 44.99 15.83 -21.21
C MET A 1 45.99 15.10 -20.33
N SER A 2 46.22 15.57 -19.11
CA SER A 2 47.06 14.82 -18.19
C SER A 2 46.37 13.53 -17.75
N LYS A 3 47.13 12.47 -17.42
CA LYS A 3 46.56 11.20 -16.92
C LYS A 3 45.66 11.43 -15.72
N ARG A 4 45.96 12.42 -14.87
CA ARG A 4 45.12 12.82 -13.71
C ARG A 4 43.77 13.42 -14.11
N SER A 5 43.71 14.20 -15.22
CA SER A 5 42.45 14.80 -15.71
C SER A 5 41.54 13.76 -16.34
N ILE A 6 42.10 12.73 -16.98
CA ILE A 6 41.31 11.60 -17.54
C ILE A 6 40.73 10.76 -16.40
N LEU A 7 41.54 10.48 -15.36
CA LEU A 7 41.09 9.71 -14.19
C LEU A 7 39.98 10.44 -13.45
N ALA A 8 40.10 11.75 -13.25
CA ALA A 8 39.04 12.54 -12.58
C ALA A 8 37.74 12.56 -13.40
N LEU A 9 37.83 12.65 -14.74
CA LEU A 9 36.65 12.59 -15.62
C LEU A 9 35.98 11.20 -15.57
N MET A 10 36.76 10.13 -15.61
CA MET A 10 36.25 8.76 -15.47
C MET A 10 35.52 8.56 -14.12
N LEU A 11 36.14 9.02 -13.02
CA LEU A 11 35.51 8.93 -11.69
C LEU A 11 34.22 9.72 -11.61
N ALA A 12 34.16 10.93 -12.19
CA ALA A 12 32.99 11.78 -12.18
C ALA A 12 31.81 11.19 -12.97
N ILE A 13 32.08 10.33 -13.96
CA ILE A 13 31.03 9.65 -14.74
C ILE A 13 30.70 8.28 -14.19
N LEU A 14 31.70 7.48 -13.82
CA LEU A 14 31.51 6.12 -13.33
C LEU A 14 30.80 6.06 -11.97
N LEU A 15 31.10 6.99 -11.05
CA LEU A 15 30.57 6.96 -9.71
C LEU A 15 29.05 7.20 -9.68
N PRO A 16 28.47 8.21 -10.35
CA PRO A 16 27.01 8.35 -10.43
C PRO A 16 26.35 7.24 -11.27
N LEU A 17 27.03 6.73 -12.31
CA LEU A 17 26.52 5.63 -13.12
C LEU A 17 26.44 4.31 -12.31
N THR A 18 27.47 3.97 -11.56
CA THR A 18 27.47 2.80 -10.69
C THR A 18 26.44 2.96 -9.56
N GLY A 19 26.33 4.14 -8.95
CA GLY A 19 25.29 4.44 -7.97
C GLY A 19 23.87 4.25 -8.54
N TYR A 20 23.61 4.76 -9.74
CA TYR A 20 22.34 4.57 -10.44
C TYR A 20 22.05 3.10 -10.74
N LEU A 21 23.05 2.34 -11.23
CA LEU A 21 22.87 0.92 -11.53
C LEU A 21 22.63 0.10 -10.26
N LEU A 22 23.33 0.39 -9.17
CA LEU A 22 23.10 -0.25 -7.86
C LEU A 22 21.69 0.04 -7.35
N VAL A 23 21.26 1.30 -7.33
CA VAL A 23 19.88 1.67 -6.92
C VAL A 23 18.87 0.99 -7.81
N LYS A 24 19.08 0.98 -9.14
CA LYS A 24 18.15 0.32 -10.09
C LYS A 24 18.08 -1.19 -9.90
N PHE A 25 19.22 -1.84 -9.57
CA PHE A 25 19.28 -3.27 -9.33
C PHE A 25 18.59 -3.65 -8.02
N TYR A 26 18.94 -2.97 -6.92
CA TYR A 26 18.37 -3.26 -5.60
C TYR A 26 16.92 -2.77 -5.43
N SER A 27 16.50 -1.69 -6.11
CA SER A 27 15.11 -1.19 -6.00
C SER A 27 14.09 -2.11 -6.67
N LYS A 28 14.48 -2.95 -7.62
CA LYS A 28 13.56 -3.91 -8.26
C LYS A 28 13.09 -5.02 -7.33
N GLU A 29 13.88 -5.37 -6.32
CA GLU A 29 13.55 -6.44 -5.37
C GLU A 29 12.99 -5.93 -4.04
N ALA A 30 13.22 -4.66 -3.70
CA ALA A 30 12.99 -4.16 -2.36
C ALA A 30 11.52 -3.86 -2.00
N ILE A 31 10.65 -3.57 -2.97
CA ILE A 31 9.27 -3.16 -2.70
C ILE A 31 8.33 -3.91 -3.64
N GLN A 32 7.79 -5.02 -3.15
CA GLN A 32 6.69 -5.71 -3.83
C GLN A 32 5.37 -5.21 -3.24
N MET A 33 4.63 -4.43 -4.04
CA MET A 33 3.28 -4.03 -3.67
C MET A 33 2.37 -5.26 -3.50
N PRO A 34 1.49 -5.28 -2.49
CA PRO A 34 0.51 -6.34 -2.33
C PRO A 34 -0.29 -6.54 -3.62
N ARG A 35 -0.51 -7.80 -4.01
CA ARG A 35 -1.27 -8.14 -5.22
C ARG A 35 -2.72 -7.68 -5.09
N ARG A 36 -3.41 -7.54 -6.22
CA ARG A 36 -4.86 -7.45 -6.30
C ARG A 36 -5.39 -8.86 -6.53
N TYR A 37 -6.38 -9.28 -5.74
CA TYR A 37 -6.74 -10.72 -5.65
C TYR A 37 -7.96 -11.11 -6.46
N PHE A 38 -8.70 -10.15 -6.97
CA PHE A 38 -9.85 -10.46 -7.81
C PHE A 38 -9.47 -10.46 -9.28
N GLU A 39 -10.27 -11.18 -10.07
CA GLU A 39 -10.28 -11.01 -11.51
C GLU A 39 -10.67 -9.56 -11.85
N PRO A 40 -10.11 -9.00 -12.91
CA PRO A 40 -10.51 -7.67 -13.33
C PRO A 40 -11.97 -7.68 -13.81
N ASP A 41 -12.76 -6.69 -13.38
CA ASP A 41 -14.12 -6.49 -13.86
C ASP A 41 -14.13 -6.20 -15.38
N SER A 42 -13.10 -5.47 -15.85
CA SER A 42 -12.91 -5.21 -17.27
C SER A 42 -11.48 -4.80 -17.60
N VAL A 43 -11.12 -4.90 -18.86
CA VAL A 43 -9.85 -4.43 -19.41
C VAL A 43 -10.15 -3.36 -20.45
N ILE A 44 -9.74 -2.12 -20.17
CA ILE A 44 -9.93 -1.00 -21.09
C ILE A 44 -8.67 -0.86 -21.93
N VAL A 45 -8.80 -1.07 -23.23
CA VAL A 45 -7.73 -0.86 -24.21
C VAL A 45 -7.93 0.53 -24.84
N THR A 46 -6.99 1.43 -24.62
CA THR A 46 -7.03 2.78 -25.19
C THR A 46 -5.86 2.93 -26.16
N GLU A 47 -6.18 3.24 -27.41
CA GLU A 47 -5.19 3.56 -28.42
C GLU A 47 -5.05 5.09 -28.53
N LYS A 48 -3.83 5.59 -28.25
CA LYS A 48 -3.53 7.03 -28.36
C LYS A 48 -2.17 7.20 -29.04
N ASN A 49 -2.17 7.92 -30.16
CA ASN A 49 -0.96 8.19 -30.95
C ASN A 49 -0.21 6.92 -31.39
N GLY A 50 -0.93 5.88 -31.84
CA GLY A 50 -0.32 4.60 -32.26
C GLY A 50 0.27 3.78 -31.11
N LYS A 51 0.00 4.16 -29.86
CA LYS A 51 0.43 3.44 -28.67
C LYS A 51 -0.77 2.86 -27.96
N THR A 52 -0.85 1.54 -27.90
CA THR A 52 -1.89 0.82 -27.18
C THR A 52 -1.56 0.82 -25.68
N THR A 53 -2.45 1.36 -24.87
CA THR A 53 -2.35 1.34 -23.42
C THR A 53 -3.49 0.50 -22.86
N THR A 54 -3.14 -0.53 -22.09
CA THR A 54 -4.11 -1.40 -21.41
C THR A 54 -4.27 -0.94 -19.98
N ASP A 55 -5.47 -0.55 -19.59
CA ASP A 55 -5.83 -0.24 -18.19
C ASP A 55 -6.77 -1.33 -17.67
N THR A 56 -6.51 -1.81 -16.46
CA THR A 56 -7.27 -2.89 -15.85
C THR A 56 -8.17 -2.31 -14.77
N VAL A 57 -9.47 -2.52 -14.89
CA VAL A 57 -10.46 -2.15 -13.87
C VAL A 57 -10.60 -3.32 -12.91
N TRP A 58 -10.14 -3.12 -11.69
CA TRP A 58 -10.19 -4.13 -10.63
C TRP A 58 -11.50 -4.07 -9.88
N HIS A 59 -11.99 -5.23 -9.45
CA HIS A 59 -13.18 -5.34 -8.62
C HIS A 59 -13.06 -4.49 -7.36
N LYS A 60 -14.07 -3.67 -7.11
CA LYS A 60 -14.18 -2.87 -5.89
C LYS A 60 -15.31 -3.43 -5.04
N VAL A 61 -14.96 -3.82 -3.84
CA VAL A 61 -15.93 -4.32 -2.86
C VAL A 61 -17.11 -3.35 -2.74
N ARG A 62 -18.34 -3.89 -2.84
CA ARG A 62 -19.57 -3.09 -2.76
C ARG A 62 -19.68 -2.38 -1.41
N ASN A 63 -20.45 -1.30 -1.36
CA ASN A 63 -20.79 -0.68 -0.09
C ASN A 63 -21.73 -1.59 0.72
N ILE A 64 -21.50 -1.62 2.03
CA ILE A 64 -22.37 -2.30 2.97
C ILE A 64 -22.60 -1.39 4.17
N HIS A 65 -23.82 -1.43 4.73
CA HIS A 65 -24.24 -0.62 5.85
C HIS A 65 -24.30 -1.46 7.11
N PHE A 66 -23.82 -0.90 8.21
CA PHE A 66 -23.75 -1.54 9.52
C PHE A 66 -24.20 -0.58 10.62
N ILE A 67 -24.37 -1.12 11.82
CA ILE A 67 -24.43 -0.38 13.07
C ILE A 67 -23.22 -0.78 13.88
N ASN A 68 -22.43 0.21 14.32
CA ASN A 68 -21.24 -0.07 15.12
C ASN A 68 -21.55 -0.22 16.61
N GLN A 69 -20.55 -0.62 17.41
CA GLN A 69 -20.63 -0.81 18.85
C GLN A 69 -21.00 0.46 19.65
N MET A 70 -21.01 1.62 19.02
CA MET A 70 -21.46 2.89 19.59
C MET A 70 -22.91 3.22 19.21
N GLY A 71 -23.60 2.31 18.48
CA GLY A 71 -24.96 2.52 17.97
C GLY A 71 -25.05 3.48 16.79
N ARG A 72 -23.91 3.81 16.16
CA ARG A 72 -23.90 4.72 15.00
C ARG A 72 -24.02 3.92 13.71
N PRO A 73 -24.86 4.37 12.76
CA PRO A 73 -24.86 3.83 11.41
C PRO A 73 -23.52 4.17 10.73
N VAL A 74 -22.88 3.17 10.12
CA VAL A 74 -21.60 3.29 9.42
C VAL A 74 -21.61 2.46 8.16
N SER A 75 -20.74 2.80 7.21
CA SER A 75 -20.62 2.08 5.95
C SER A 75 -19.15 2.05 5.48
N LEU A 76 -18.83 1.22 4.48
CA LEU A 76 -17.51 1.25 3.87
C LEU A 76 -17.21 2.57 3.13
N TYR A 77 -18.26 3.32 2.72
CA TYR A 77 -18.05 4.62 2.09
C TYR A 77 -17.57 5.69 3.05
N ASP A 78 -17.85 5.56 4.35
CA ASP A 78 -17.34 6.46 5.40
C ASP A 78 -15.81 6.33 5.57
N LEU A 79 -15.24 5.23 5.04
CA LEU A 79 -13.82 4.91 5.10
C LEU A 79 -13.09 5.20 3.78
N LYS A 80 -13.67 6.01 2.91
CA LYS A 80 -13.05 6.37 1.64
C LYS A 80 -11.68 7.00 1.86
N GLY A 81 -10.67 6.46 1.17
CA GLY A 81 -9.29 6.91 1.29
C GLY A 81 -8.48 6.22 2.38
N LYS A 82 -9.11 5.41 3.25
CA LYS A 82 -8.41 4.62 4.27
C LYS A 82 -8.07 3.22 3.77
N VAL A 83 -7.01 2.66 4.32
CA VAL A 83 -6.72 1.22 4.26
C VAL A 83 -7.56 0.54 5.34
N VAL A 84 -8.26 -0.54 4.97
CA VAL A 84 -9.19 -1.21 5.88
C VAL A 84 -8.74 -2.64 6.12
N VAL A 85 -8.71 -3.06 7.40
CA VAL A 85 -8.49 -4.45 7.81
C VAL A 85 -9.78 -4.98 8.39
N ILE A 86 -10.28 -6.08 7.83
CA ILE A 86 -11.57 -6.68 8.20
C ILE A 86 -11.33 -8.08 8.76
N ASP A 87 -12.04 -8.44 9.83
CA ASP A 87 -12.23 -9.81 10.27
C ASP A 87 -13.70 -10.10 10.58
N PHE A 88 -14.00 -11.38 10.76
CA PHE A 88 -15.32 -11.86 11.14
C PHE A 88 -15.27 -12.52 12.52
N PHE A 89 -16.28 -12.27 13.32
CA PHE A 89 -16.37 -12.80 14.68
C PHE A 89 -17.82 -13.02 15.11
N PHE A 90 -18.01 -13.64 16.28
CA PHE A 90 -19.25 -13.60 17.03
C PHE A 90 -18.95 -13.56 18.52
N SER A 91 -19.73 -12.79 19.29
CA SER A 91 -19.39 -12.45 20.68
C SER A 91 -19.39 -13.64 21.65
N ARG A 92 -20.12 -14.70 21.30
CA ARG A 92 -20.27 -15.93 22.09
C ARG A 92 -19.21 -16.98 21.77
N CYS A 93 -18.30 -16.71 20.84
CA CYS A 93 -17.21 -17.64 20.50
C CYS A 93 -16.29 -17.89 21.70
N PRO A 94 -16.10 -19.17 22.12
CA PRO A 94 -15.32 -19.45 23.32
C PRO A 94 -13.82 -19.54 23.08
N SER A 95 -13.36 -19.59 21.83
CA SER A 95 -11.97 -19.96 21.51
C SER A 95 -11.25 -19.03 20.54
N ILE A 96 -11.64 -19.04 19.27
CA ILE A 96 -10.86 -18.35 18.20
C ILE A 96 -11.04 -16.83 18.23
N CYS A 97 -12.29 -16.35 18.35
CA CYS A 97 -12.58 -14.91 18.24
C CYS A 97 -11.86 -14.05 19.28
N PRO A 98 -11.76 -14.46 20.58
CA PRO A 98 -10.96 -13.68 21.53
C PRO A 98 -9.47 -13.60 21.17
N ARG A 99 -8.91 -14.70 20.67
CA ARG A 99 -7.50 -14.74 20.25
C ARG A 99 -7.26 -13.90 18.98
N LEU A 100 -8.20 -13.95 18.05
CA LEU A 100 -8.15 -13.15 16.82
C LEU A 100 -8.25 -11.65 17.17
N ALA A 101 -9.18 -11.29 18.08
CA ALA A 101 -9.30 -9.92 18.58
C ALA A 101 -8.02 -9.43 19.27
N GLN A 102 -7.32 -10.30 20.04
CA GLN A 102 -6.01 -9.93 20.60
C GLN A 102 -4.96 -9.68 19.53
N SER A 103 -4.97 -10.46 18.44
CA SER A 103 -4.08 -10.23 17.30
C SER A 103 -4.39 -8.92 16.59
N MET A 104 -5.67 -8.63 16.37
CA MET A 104 -6.12 -7.35 15.79
C MET A 104 -5.79 -6.18 16.70
N LYS A 105 -5.88 -6.35 18.04
CA LYS A 105 -5.48 -5.31 19.00
C LYS A 105 -3.99 -4.96 18.88
N ARG A 106 -3.11 -5.98 18.79
CA ARG A 106 -1.68 -5.72 18.55
C ARG A 106 -1.44 -4.97 17.23
N LEU A 107 -2.23 -5.30 16.21
CA LEU A 107 -2.17 -4.61 14.95
C LEU A 107 -2.63 -3.16 15.08
N GLN A 108 -3.77 -2.89 15.73
CA GLN A 108 -4.25 -1.55 16.03
C GLN A 108 -3.19 -0.71 16.75
N ASP A 109 -2.56 -1.29 17.79
CA ASP A 109 -1.53 -0.59 18.58
C ASP A 109 -0.30 -0.23 17.73
N SER A 110 0.02 -1.03 16.73
CA SER A 110 1.13 -0.74 15.81
C SER A 110 0.86 0.46 14.91
N PHE A 111 -0.42 0.85 14.73
CA PHE A 111 -0.83 1.95 13.85
C PHE A 111 -1.44 3.16 14.56
N VAL A 112 -1.25 3.30 15.89
CA VAL A 112 -1.80 4.43 16.68
C VAL A 112 -1.46 5.80 16.09
N LYS A 113 -0.28 5.96 15.49
CA LYS A 113 0.14 7.22 14.83
C LYS A 113 -0.48 7.43 13.44
N ASN A 114 -1.18 6.43 12.92
CA ASN A 114 -1.75 6.41 11.57
C ASN A 114 -3.27 6.20 11.60
N ASP A 115 -3.92 6.60 12.68
CA ASP A 115 -5.35 6.41 12.96
C ASP A 115 -6.28 7.06 11.91
N SER A 116 -5.82 8.13 11.27
CA SER A 116 -6.55 8.79 10.18
C SER A 116 -6.55 8.00 8.86
N ILE A 117 -5.63 7.04 8.69
CA ILE A 117 -5.37 6.37 7.40
C ILE A 117 -5.75 4.88 7.43
N VAL A 118 -5.70 4.25 8.61
CA VAL A 118 -6.02 2.83 8.78
C VAL A 118 -7.27 2.67 9.62
N GLN A 119 -8.16 1.79 9.20
CA GLN A 119 -9.37 1.44 9.93
C GLN A 119 -9.46 -0.07 10.10
N PHE A 120 -9.86 -0.52 11.28
CA PHE A 120 -10.11 -1.91 11.60
C PHE A 120 -11.63 -2.14 11.73
N ILE A 121 -12.13 -3.26 11.22
CA ILE A 121 -13.55 -3.61 11.30
C ILE A 121 -13.66 -5.08 11.64
N SER A 122 -14.34 -5.38 12.74
CA SER A 122 -14.77 -6.73 13.08
C SER A 122 -16.28 -6.86 12.82
N ILE A 123 -16.63 -7.72 11.87
CA ILE A 123 -18.04 -7.90 11.42
C ILE A 123 -18.62 -9.10 12.14
N SER A 124 -19.71 -8.90 12.88
CA SER A 124 -20.43 -10.02 13.50
C SER A 124 -21.14 -10.87 12.45
N ILE A 125 -20.94 -12.19 12.53
CA ILE A 125 -21.66 -13.19 11.72
C ILE A 125 -22.88 -13.76 12.45
N ASP A 126 -23.14 -13.31 13.67
CA ASP A 126 -24.30 -13.70 14.48
C ASP A 126 -25.12 -12.46 14.92
N PRO A 127 -25.62 -11.65 13.94
CA PRO A 127 -26.27 -10.39 14.23
C PRO A 127 -27.54 -10.53 15.06
N GLU A 128 -28.16 -11.70 15.08
CA GLU A 128 -29.35 -11.99 15.90
C GLU A 128 -29.04 -11.97 17.39
N HIS A 129 -27.82 -12.30 17.79
CA HIS A 129 -27.39 -12.30 19.19
C HIS A 129 -26.43 -11.14 19.52
N ASP A 130 -25.71 -10.65 18.54
CA ASP A 130 -24.70 -9.61 18.72
C ASP A 130 -25.32 -8.21 18.58
N SER A 131 -26.14 -7.85 19.57
CA SER A 131 -26.67 -6.51 19.70
C SER A 131 -25.57 -5.47 20.00
N VAL A 132 -25.86 -4.18 19.78
CA VAL A 132 -24.92 -3.07 20.05
C VAL A 132 -24.31 -3.14 21.47
N PRO A 133 -25.07 -3.38 22.56
CA PRO A 133 -24.48 -3.56 23.88
C PRO A 133 -23.52 -4.76 23.98
N GLN A 134 -23.82 -5.86 23.29
CA GLN A 134 -22.95 -7.04 23.27
C GLN A 134 -21.65 -6.77 22.52
N LEU A 135 -21.74 -6.11 21.36
CA LEU A 135 -20.57 -5.65 20.62
C LEU A 135 -19.69 -4.73 21.45
N ARG A 136 -20.30 -3.77 22.14
CA ARG A 136 -19.59 -2.87 23.05
C ARG A 136 -18.88 -3.62 24.16
N LYS A 137 -19.60 -4.52 24.84
CA LYS A 137 -19.03 -5.35 25.90
C LYS A 137 -17.90 -6.22 25.41
N PHE A 138 -17.98 -6.77 24.19
CA PHE A 138 -16.91 -7.56 23.59
C PHE A 138 -15.68 -6.69 23.31
N ALA A 139 -15.86 -5.54 22.67
CA ALA A 139 -14.79 -4.59 22.34
C ALA A 139 -14.03 -4.09 23.59
N ASP A 140 -14.78 -3.75 24.66
CA ASP A 140 -14.22 -3.22 25.89
C ASP A 140 -13.28 -4.23 26.61
N ARG A 141 -13.45 -5.55 26.38
CA ARG A 141 -12.52 -6.59 26.93
C ARG A 141 -11.09 -6.44 26.40
N PHE A 142 -10.92 -5.87 25.23
CA PHE A 142 -9.62 -5.73 24.57
C PHE A 142 -9.07 -4.31 24.65
N ASN A 143 -9.74 -3.40 25.36
CA ASN A 143 -9.32 -2.00 25.48
C ASN A 143 -9.01 -1.36 24.13
N VAL A 144 -9.97 -1.51 23.19
CA VAL A 144 -9.80 -1.01 21.81
C VAL A 144 -9.98 0.50 21.73
N ASN A 145 -9.33 1.12 20.75
CA ASN A 145 -9.69 2.47 20.35
C ASN A 145 -10.91 2.40 19.41
N HIS A 146 -12.06 2.84 19.90
CA HIS A 146 -13.34 2.74 19.19
C HIS A 146 -13.43 3.64 17.95
N ASP A 147 -12.59 4.64 17.82
CA ASP A 147 -12.58 5.52 16.64
C ASP A 147 -11.91 4.83 15.45
N THR A 148 -10.93 3.99 15.71
CA THR A 148 -10.15 3.30 14.68
C THR A 148 -10.48 1.83 14.52
N TRP A 149 -11.28 1.25 15.42
CA TRP A 149 -11.72 -0.13 15.31
C TRP A 149 -13.22 -0.26 15.61
N TRP A 150 -13.97 -0.58 14.57
CA TRP A 150 -15.40 -0.80 14.65
C TRP A 150 -15.74 -2.28 14.81
N PHE A 151 -16.58 -2.58 15.77
CA PHE A 151 -17.29 -3.86 15.88
C PHE A 151 -18.70 -3.62 15.37
N VAL A 152 -19.09 -4.31 14.31
CA VAL A 152 -20.29 -3.97 13.57
C VAL A 152 -21.25 -5.14 13.45
N THR A 153 -22.54 -4.81 13.40
CA THR A 153 -23.63 -5.73 13.12
C THR A 153 -24.55 -5.13 12.05
N GLY A 154 -25.43 -5.94 11.45
CA GLY A 154 -26.31 -5.49 10.41
C GLY A 154 -27.26 -6.59 9.95
N ASP A 155 -27.80 -6.48 8.74
CA ASP A 155 -28.61 -7.52 8.13
C ASP A 155 -27.77 -8.78 7.89
N LYS A 156 -28.28 -9.93 8.32
CA LYS A 156 -27.56 -11.21 8.24
C LYS A 156 -27.25 -11.60 6.80
N LYS A 157 -28.24 -11.45 5.92
CA LYS A 157 -28.09 -11.79 4.50
C LYS A 157 -27.03 -10.92 3.85
N ASP A 158 -27.05 -9.61 4.11
CA ASP A 158 -26.08 -8.66 3.54
C ASP A 158 -24.66 -8.95 4.04
N ILE A 159 -24.49 -9.31 5.33
CA ILE A 159 -23.22 -9.69 5.92
C ILE A 159 -22.67 -10.97 5.25
N TYR A 160 -23.49 -11.99 5.08
CA TYR A 160 -23.07 -13.25 4.47
C TYR A 160 -22.77 -13.07 2.98
N ASP A 161 -23.62 -12.36 2.24
CA ASP A 161 -23.36 -12.03 0.84
C ASP A 161 -22.05 -11.25 0.67
N PHE A 162 -21.80 -10.31 1.57
CA PHE A 162 -20.55 -9.55 1.58
C PHE A 162 -19.33 -10.43 1.85
N ALA A 163 -19.40 -11.28 2.86
CA ALA A 163 -18.30 -12.18 3.21
C ALA A 163 -17.96 -13.15 2.07
N LEU A 164 -18.98 -13.78 1.49
CA LEU A 164 -18.84 -14.85 0.50
C LEU A 164 -18.48 -14.31 -0.88
N HIS A 165 -19.18 -13.29 -1.33
CA HIS A 165 -19.09 -12.82 -2.72
C HIS A 165 -18.09 -11.69 -2.89
N GLU A 166 -17.98 -10.79 -1.91
CA GLU A 166 -17.10 -9.63 -2.00
C GLU A 166 -15.71 -9.89 -1.43
N LEU A 167 -15.60 -10.62 -0.31
CA LEU A 167 -14.30 -10.92 0.30
C LEU A 167 -13.78 -12.32 -0.04
N LYS A 168 -14.61 -13.18 -0.64
CA LYS A 168 -14.29 -14.61 -0.89
C LYS A 168 -13.82 -15.31 0.40
N ALA A 169 -14.45 -14.98 1.51
CA ALA A 169 -14.19 -15.67 2.76
C ALA A 169 -14.58 -17.15 2.60
N SER A 170 -13.65 -18.05 2.86
CA SER A 170 -13.93 -19.48 2.81
C SER A 170 -14.96 -19.83 3.88
N VAL A 171 -16.09 -20.40 3.46
CA VAL A 171 -17.05 -21.05 4.35
C VAL A 171 -16.55 -22.45 4.54
N ALA A 172 -16.26 -22.86 5.76
CA ALA A 172 -16.15 -24.29 6.06
C ALA A 172 -17.57 -24.86 6.00
N ASP A 173 -17.83 -25.62 4.95
CA ASP A 173 -19.03 -26.42 4.80
C ASP A 173 -18.93 -27.53 5.86
N SER A 174 -19.56 -27.36 7.01
CA SER A 174 -19.75 -28.44 7.96
C SER A 174 -21.22 -28.80 7.93
N ASP A 175 -21.51 -30.05 7.61
CA ASP A 175 -22.83 -30.71 7.66
C ASP A 175 -23.51 -30.67 9.03
N ILE A 176 -23.01 -29.87 9.97
CA ILE A 176 -23.52 -29.71 11.31
C ILE A 176 -23.99 -28.26 11.46
N ASP A 177 -25.27 -28.09 11.30
CA ASP A 177 -26.17 -27.02 11.77
C ASP A 177 -25.45 -25.74 12.26
N THR A 178 -25.67 -24.69 11.52
CA THR A 178 -25.11 -23.32 11.61
C THR A 178 -23.95 -23.06 10.65
N ALA A 179 -24.27 -22.49 9.52
CA ALA A 179 -23.32 -21.92 8.57
C ALA A 179 -22.62 -20.68 9.15
N PHE A 180 -21.84 -20.86 10.18
CA PHE A 180 -20.95 -19.80 10.64
C PHE A 180 -19.71 -19.74 9.75
N ILE A 181 -19.41 -18.58 9.21
CA ILE A 181 -18.18 -18.32 8.50
C ILE A 181 -17.04 -18.39 9.51
N HIS A 182 -16.37 -19.54 9.61
CA HIS A 182 -15.16 -19.64 10.41
C HIS A 182 -13.96 -19.27 9.56
N THR A 183 -13.52 -18.04 9.67
CA THR A 183 -12.25 -17.62 9.06
C THR A 183 -11.32 -17.07 10.12
N GLU A 184 -10.08 -17.56 10.10
CA GLU A 184 -8.99 -17.04 10.92
C GLU A 184 -8.25 -15.91 10.22
N ASN A 185 -8.78 -15.42 9.08
CA ASN A 185 -8.09 -14.48 8.22
C ASN A 185 -8.51 -13.04 8.48
N PHE A 186 -7.53 -12.17 8.43
CA PHE A 186 -7.71 -10.75 8.21
C PHE A 186 -7.73 -10.45 6.71
N PHE A 187 -8.68 -9.65 6.28
CA PHE A 187 -8.84 -9.20 4.89
C PHE A 187 -8.34 -7.77 4.79
N LEU A 188 -7.44 -7.51 3.86
CA LEU A 188 -6.86 -6.19 3.65
C LEU A 188 -7.46 -5.55 2.40
N LEU A 189 -8.08 -4.37 2.57
CA LEU A 189 -8.59 -3.54 1.49
C LEU A 189 -7.75 -2.27 1.36
N ASP A 190 -7.49 -1.86 0.14
CA ASP A 190 -6.86 -0.56 -0.12
C ASP A 190 -7.87 0.61 -0.04
N SER A 191 -7.36 1.82 -0.17
CA SER A 191 -8.14 3.06 -0.15
C SER A 191 -9.22 3.15 -1.24
N SER A 192 -9.13 2.31 -2.27
CA SER A 192 -10.11 2.17 -3.34
C SER A 192 -11.10 1.02 -3.12
N ARG A 193 -10.99 0.31 -1.99
CA ARG A 193 -11.78 -0.87 -1.62
C ARG A 193 -11.51 -2.10 -2.50
N ILE A 194 -10.30 -2.24 -3.00
CA ILE A 194 -9.86 -3.44 -3.71
C ILE A 194 -9.23 -4.38 -2.68
N VAL A 195 -9.57 -5.67 -2.72
CA VAL A 195 -8.96 -6.67 -1.84
C VAL A 195 -7.51 -6.90 -2.24
N ARG A 196 -6.60 -6.74 -1.26
CA ARG A 196 -5.16 -6.82 -1.48
C ARG A 196 -4.51 -8.05 -0.81
N GLY A 197 -5.25 -8.74 0.05
CA GLY A 197 -4.75 -9.96 0.67
C GLY A 197 -5.63 -10.55 1.75
N TRP A 198 -5.30 -11.80 2.08
CA TRP A 198 -5.79 -12.56 3.23
C TRP A 198 -4.60 -12.96 4.08
N TYR A 199 -4.69 -12.75 5.38
CA TYR A 199 -3.59 -12.98 6.32
C TYR A 199 -4.12 -13.76 7.52
N ASN A 200 -3.63 -14.98 7.73
CA ASN A 200 -4.02 -15.76 8.89
C ASN A 200 -3.63 -15.01 10.19
N GLY A 201 -4.61 -14.77 11.06
CA GLY A 201 -4.45 -14.00 12.29
C GLY A 201 -3.69 -14.72 13.40
N PHE A 202 -3.31 -16.00 13.20
CA PHE A 202 -2.51 -16.79 14.13
C PHE A 202 -1.11 -17.10 13.61
N ASP A 203 -0.87 -16.90 12.32
CA ASP A 203 0.44 -17.08 11.70
C ASP A 203 1.27 -15.79 11.83
N THR A 204 2.33 -15.84 12.62
CA THR A 204 3.21 -14.69 12.87
C THR A 204 3.81 -14.13 11.58
N ALA A 205 4.24 -14.99 10.65
CA ALA A 205 4.83 -14.54 9.39
C ALA A 205 3.78 -13.82 8.50
N ARG A 206 2.53 -14.27 8.53
CA ARG A 206 1.42 -13.62 7.83
C ARG A 206 1.04 -12.29 8.48
N GLN A 207 1.06 -12.22 9.81
CA GLN A 207 0.82 -10.96 10.54
C GLN A 207 1.94 -9.94 10.25
N GLU A 208 3.21 -10.34 10.30
CA GLU A 208 4.33 -9.47 9.91
C GLU A 208 4.22 -8.98 8.47
N LYS A 209 3.77 -9.85 7.57
CA LYS A 209 3.50 -9.45 6.19
C LYS A 209 2.38 -8.41 6.12
N LEU A 210 1.28 -8.57 6.85
CA LEU A 210 0.19 -7.60 6.93
C LEU A 210 0.69 -6.24 7.44
N VAL A 211 1.49 -6.24 8.51
CA VAL A 211 2.11 -5.01 9.06
C VAL A 211 2.98 -4.29 8.03
N ARG A 212 3.68 -5.02 7.16
CA ARG A 212 4.48 -4.43 6.06
C ARG A 212 3.61 -3.96 4.90
N ASP A 213 2.56 -4.68 4.56
CA ASP A 213 1.71 -4.40 3.40
C ASP A 213 0.82 -3.15 3.61
N ILE A 214 0.35 -2.89 4.84
CA ILE A 214 -0.46 -1.71 5.16
C ILE A 214 0.25 -0.40 4.79
N PRO A 215 1.46 -0.09 5.26
CA PRO A 215 2.18 1.12 4.88
C PRO A 215 2.44 1.25 3.38
N LEU A 216 2.68 0.13 2.69
CA LEU A 216 2.87 0.14 1.23
C LEU A 216 1.60 0.60 0.52
N LEU A 217 0.41 0.15 0.98
CA LEU A 217 -0.86 0.60 0.42
C LEU A 217 -1.17 2.07 0.74
N MET A 218 -0.75 2.56 1.91
CA MET A 218 -0.86 3.98 2.26
C MET A 218 -0.01 4.86 1.33
N LEU A 219 1.12 4.34 0.85
CA LEU A 219 2.02 5.02 -0.08
C LEU A 219 1.65 4.78 -1.55
N GLU A 220 0.72 3.86 -1.83
CA GLU A 220 0.29 3.58 -3.21
C GLU A 220 -0.44 4.81 -3.77
N ARG A 221 0.28 5.58 -4.55
CA ARG A 221 -0.25 6.77 -5.21
C ARG A 221 -1.19 6.36 -6.34
N ASP A 222 -2.32 7.04 -6.43
CA ASP A 222 -3.20 6.88 -7.59
C ASP A 222 -2.40 7.15 -8.88
N LYS A 223 -2.30 6.14 -9.75
CA LYS A 223 -1.55 6.24 -11.01
C LYS A 223 -2.08 7.35 -11.93
N LYS A 224 -3.31 7.81 -11.67
CA LYS A 224 -3.95 8.91 -12.41
C LYS A 224 -3.60 10.30 -11.86
N ALA A 225 -3.00 10.39 -10.68
CA ALA A 225 -2.56 11.67 -10.15
C ALA A 225 -1.35 12.19 -10.95
N PRO A 226 -1.37 13.42 -11.47
CA PRO A 226 -0.26 13.97 -12.22
C PRO A 226 0.96 14.06 -11.29
N SER A 227 2.04 13.39 -11.68
CA SER A 227 3.31 13.44 -10.96
C SER A 227 4.20 14.44 -11.67
N VAL A 228 4.39 15.62 -11.07
CA VAL A 228 5.28 16.66 -11.60
C VAL A 228 6.69 16.11 -11.88
N PHE A 229 7.15 15.15 -11.08
CA PHE A 229 8.49 14.54 -11.25
C PHE A 229 8.56 13.51 -12.39
N ARG A 230 7.46 12.85 -12.76
CA ARG A 230 7.48 11.79 -13.79
C ARG A 230 7.84 12.33 -15.16
N ASP A 231 7.46 13.58 -15.44
CA ASP A 231 7.72 14.23 -16.72
C ASP A 231 9.16 14.74 -16.83
N PHE A 232 9.86 14.92 -15.68
CA PHE A 232 11.27 15.31 -15.63
C PHE A 232 12.25 14.14 -15.66
N ILE A 233 11.83 12.92 -15.31
CA ILE A 233 12.71 11.73 -15.28
C ILE A 233 13.38 11.47 -16.64
N PRO A 234 12.68 11.55 -17.81
CA PRO A 234 13.32 11.35 -19.11
C PRO A 234 14.33 12.45 -19.48
N ILE A 235 14.21 13.65 -18.89
CA ILE A 235 15.06 14.81 -19.17
C ILE A 235 16.33 14.79 -18.30
N LEU A 236 16.30 14.08 -17.16
CA LEU A 236 17.42 13.99 -16.22
C LEU A 236 18.76 13.58 -16.88
N PRO A 237 18.82 12.55 -17.75
CA PRO A 237 20.05 12.17 -18.42
C PRO A 237 20.58 13.28 -19.35
N LEU A 238 19.70 14.03 -20.02
CA LEU A 238 20.07 15.15 -20.87
C LEU A 238 20.67 16.31 -20.07
N ILE A 239 20.14 16.58 -18.87
CA ILE A 239 20.70 17.59 -17.95
C ILE A 239 22.11 17.19 -17.52
N PHE A 240 22.34 15.92 -17.16
CA PHE A 240 23.68 15.45 -16.79
C PHE A 240 24.69 15.53 -17.95
N VAL A 241 24.26 15.23 -19.17
CA VAL A 241 25.12 15.38 -20.35
C VAL A 241 25.43 16.85 -20.60
N ALA A 242 24.45 17.75 -20.50
CA ALA A 242 24.67 19.19 -20.66
C ALA A 242 25.64 19.76 -19.61
N ILE A 243 25.50 19.37 -18.34
CA ILE A 243 26.44 19.76 -17.27
C ILE A 243 27.85 19.24 -17.56
N GLY A 244 27.97 18.01 -18.05
CA GLY A 244 29.27 17.44 -18.46
C GLY A 244 29.92 18.24 -19.60
N ILE A 245 29.17 18.63 -20.62
CA ILE A 245 29.67 19.45 -21.74
C ILE A 245 30.12 20.83 -21.26
N ILE A 246 29.34 21.50 -20.40
CA ILE A 246 29.68 22.80 -19.83
C ILE A 246 30.96 22.68 -19.01
N PHE A 247 31.11 21.65 -18.21
CA PHE A 247 32.32 21.43 -17.41
C PHE A 247 33.57 21.21 -18.26
N ILE A 248 33.44 20.44 -19.35
CA ILE A 248 34.52 20.23 -20.33
C ILE A 248 34.90 21.55 -21.02
N ALA A 249 33.91 22.35 -21.41
CA ALA A 249 34.12 23.66 -22.03
C ALA A 249 34.86 24.63 -21.08
N VAL A 250 34.46 24.70 -19.83
CA VAL A 250 35.11 25.53 -18.80
C VAL A 250 36.58 25.13 -18.62
N ILE A 251 36.86 23.83 -18.55
CA ILE A 251 38.27 23.33 -18.46
C ILE A 251 39.06 23.66 -19.72
N TYR A 252 38.44 23.54 -20.89
CA TYR A 252 39.12 23.83 -22.16
C TYR A 252 39.47 25.31 -22.30
N PHE A 253 38.53 26.22 -22.06
CA PHE A 253 38.75 27.66 -22.12
C PHE A 253 39.68 28.16 -21.02
N GLY A 254 39.60 27.62 -19.78
CA GLY A 254 40.54 27.93 -18.72
C GLY A 254 42.00 27.57 -19.06
N ARG A 255 42.17 26.46 -19.79
CA ARG A 255 43.53 26.06 -20.26
C ARG A 255 44.05 26.93 -21.39
N GLN A 256 43.19 27.39 -22.29
CA GLN A 256 43.58 28.32 -23.33
C GLN A 256 44.05 29.68 -22.75
N LYS A 257 43.32 30.18 -21.77
CA LYS A 257 43.64 31.43 -21.09
C LYS A 257 45.03 31.33 -20.40
N ASN A 258 45.26 30.26 -19.66
CA ASN A 258 46.55 30.04 -19.01
C ASN A 258 47.75 29.86 -20.01
N LYS A 259 47.48 29.34 -21.20
CA LYS A 259 48.52 29.27 -22.29
C LYS A 259 48.82 30.65 -22.84
N GLN A 260 47.81 31.49 -23.05
CA GLN A 260 48.01 32.85 -23.52
C GLN A 260 48.78 33.71 -22.53
N GLU A 261 48.47 33.61 -21.23
CA GLU A 261 49.16 34.33 -20.16
C GLU A 261 50.63 33.89 -20.04
N LYS A 262 50.98 32.62 -20.23
CA LYS A 262 52.36 32.14 -20.27
C LYS A 262 53.13 32.68 -21.48
N ASN A 263 52.53 32.66 -22.66
CA ASN A 263 53.18 33.15 -23.86
C ASN A 263 53.47 34.67 -23.82
N ILE A 264 52.60 35.44 -23.12
CA ILE A 264 52.83 36.88 -22.91
C ILE A 264 53.93 37.16 -21.86
N GLN A 265 54.13 36.27 -20.90
CA GLN A 265 55.22 36.38 -19.93
C GLN A 265 56.61 35.97 -20.47
N GLU A 266 56.66 35.06 -21.43
CA GLU A 266 57.89 34.64 -22.12
C GLU A 266 58.35 35.64 -23.19
N GLN A 267 57.53 36.62 -23.61
CA GLN A 267 57.87 37.69 -24.56
C GLN A 267 58.26 39.03 -23.89
N LYS A 268 58.27 39.07 -22.57
CA LYS A 268 58.78 40.19 -21.76
C LYS A 268 60.15 39.88 -21.19
#